data_6db4488c90ea457382742306650eec34
#
_entry.id   6db4488c90ea457382742306650eec34
#
_cell.length_a   1.000
_cell.length_b   1.000
_cell.length_c   1.000
_cell.angle_alpha   90.00
_cell.angle_beta   90.00
_cell.angle_gamma   90.00
#
_symmetry.space_group_name_H-M   'P 1'
#
loop_
_entity.id
_entity.type
_entity.pdbx_description
1 polymer ?
#
loop_
_entity_poly.entity_id
_entity_poly.type
_entity_poly.pdbx_seq_one_letter_code
_entity_poly.pdbx_strand_id
1 'polypeptide(L)'
;MMCIGTVRRPFLNSATHDAMTNPENSLTQEQITHFAQRIDARKTLLLDEIRQVLARSSNEHQADLIGGAGDSGDAAAASLLRDITEAEIIRDVGEVRDIVAAEQRLAAGEYGVCIDCGSAIRYKRLDAYPTAKRCLACQERREKLQAPSPYTGR
;
A
#
# COMPACT_ATOMS: atom_id res chain seq x y z
N MET A 1 4.86 47.48 7.77
CA MET A 1 6.07 47.01 7.08
C MET A 1 6.46 45.69 7.71
N MET A 2 6.03 44.58 7.13
CA MET A 2 6.41 43.23 7.58
C MET A 2 6.84 42.43 6.35
N CYS A 3 8.13 42.11 6.28
CA CYS A 3 8.76 41.40 5.18
C CYS A 3 8.45 39.91 5.33
N ILE A 4 7.72 39.35 4.35
CA ILE A 4 7.47 37.92 4.22
C ILE A 4 8.71 37.29 3.57
N GLY A 5 9.46 36.54 4.35
CA GLY A 5 10.65 35.82 3.91
C GLY A 5 10.28 34.67 2.96
N THR A 6 10.65 34.81 1.72
CA THR A 6 10.57 33.77 0.69
C THR A 6 11.64 32.71 0.97
N VAL A 7 11.23 31.55 1.47
CA VAL A 7 12.13 30.38 1.59
C VAL A 7 12.38 29.83 0.20
N ARG A 8 13.52 30.18 -0.37
CA ARG A 8 14.07 29.56 -1.57
C ARG A 8 14.52 28.13 -1.26
N ARG A 9 13.91 27.16 -1.89
CA ARG A 9 14.46 25.81 -1.97
C ARG A 9 15.62 25.79 -2.96
N PRO A 10 16.86 25.45 -2.57
CA PRO A 10 17.93 25.16 -3.51
C PRO A 10 18.01 23.66 -3.74
N PHE A 11 17.42 23.13 -4.78
CA PHE A 11 17.83 21.87 -5.38
C PHE A 11 17.70 21.97 -6.90
N LEU A 12 18.52 22.80 -7.49
CA LEU A 12 18.96 22.65 -8.86
C LEU A 12 20.21 21.77 -8.82
N ASN A 13 20.05 20.48 -9.00
CA ASN A 13 21.14 19.65 -9.46
C ASN A 13 20.86 19.27 -10.92
N SER A 14 21.19 20.20 -11.79
CA SER A 14 21.24 20.01 -13.25
C SER A 14 22.51 19.26 -13.60
N ALA A 15 22.55 17.98 -13.34
CA ALA A 15 23.56 17.11 -13.96
C ALA A 15 23.06 15.67 -13.88
N THR A 16 22.93 15.05 -15.04
CA THR A 16 22.65 13.61 -15.25
C THR A 16 21.18 13.17 -15.23
N HIS A 17 20.26 13.89 -15.88
CA HIS A 17 18.92 13.37 -16.15
C HIS A 17 18.80 12.80 -17.57
N ASP A 18 19.91 12.38 -18.16
CA ASP A 18 19.96 11.79 -19.51
C ASP A 18 20.32 10.29 -19.47
N ALA A 19 19.91 9.62 -18.40
CA ALA A 19 20.11 8.19 -18.26
C ALA A 19 18.78 7.44 -18.40
N MET A 20 18.46 7.08 -19.66
CA MET A 20 17.62 5.94 -20.01
C MET A 20 16.13 6.06 -19.67
N THR A 21 15.43 7.06 -20.19
CA THR A 21 14.05 6.89 -20.59
C THR A 21 14.04 6.02 -21.85
N ASN A 22 14.08 4.71 -21.65
CA ASN A 22 13.79 3.77 -22.72
C ASN A 22 12.32 3.97 -23.09
N PRO A 23 11.97 4.53 -24.28
CA PRO A 23 10.60 4.83 -24.64
C PRO A 23 9.69 3.58 -24.68
N GLU A 24 10.29 2.39 -24.77
CA GLU A 24 9.57 1.11 -24.74
C GLU A 24 9.02 0.73 -23.37
N ASN A 25 9.36 1.44 -22.30
CA ASN A 25 8.95 1.10 -20.93
C ASN A 25 8.06 2.18 -20.28
N SER A 26 7.72 3.25 -21.00
CA SER A 26 6.77 4.25 -20.53
C SER A 26 5.34 3.76 -20.76
N LEU A 27 4.48 3.94 -19.75
CA LEU A 27 3.06 3.58 -19.86
C LEU A 27 2.36 4.51 -20.85
N THR A 28 1.51 3.95 -21.70
CA THR A 28 0.62 4.73 -22.55
C THR A 28 -0.53 5.32 -21.72
N GLN A 29 -1.17 6.38 -22.21
CA GLN A 29 -2.32 6.99 -21.55
C GLN A 29 -3.47 5.98 -21.35
N GLU A 30 -3.68 5.08 -22.29
CA GLU A 30 -4.68 4.01 -22.19
C GLU A 30 -4.34 3.04 -21.04
N GLN A 31 -3.07 2.67 -20.90
CA GLN A 31 -2.62 1.80 -19.81
C GLN A 31 -2.77 2.50 -18.45
N ILE A 32 -2.45 3.79 -18.36
CA ILE A 32 -2.64 4.58 -17.14
C ILE A 32 -4.12 4.61 -16.75
N THR A 33 -5.02 4.86 -17.72
CA THR A 33 -6.47 4.86 -17.49
C THR A 33 -6.97 3.48 -17.03
N HIS A 34 -6.48 2.41 -17.65
CA HIS A 34 -6.79 1.05 -17.27
C HIS A 34 -6.38 0.75 -15.80
N PHE A 35 -5.15 1.13 -15.42
CA PHE A 35 -4.70 0.94 -14.04
C PHE A 35 -5.48 1.80 -13.04
N ALA A 36 -5.82 3.04 -13.40
CA ALA A 36 -6.64 3.89 -12.55
C ALA A 36 -8.01 3.25 -12.24
N GLN A 37 -8.67 2.70 -13.25
CA GLN A 37 -9.94 1.99 -13.07
C GLN A 37 -9.80 0.74 -12.19
N ARG A 38 -8.73 -0.05 -12.38
CA ARG A 38 -8.47 -1.24 -11.55
C ARG A 38 -8.21 -0.88 -10.09
N ILE A 39 -7.47 0.18 -9.85
CA ILE A 39 -7.16 0.69 -8.51
C ILE A 39 -8.43 1.17 -7.80
N ASP A 40 -9.27 1.94 -8.49
CA ASP A 40 -10.54 2.44 -7.95
C ASP A 40 -11.53 1.30 -7.66
N ALA A 41 -11.67 0.34 -8.58
CA ALA A 41 -12.50 -0.85 -8.37
C ALA A 41 -12.03 -1.67 -7.16
N ARG A 42 -10.71 -1.90 -7.01
CA ARG A 42 -10.17 -2.62 -5.86
C ARG A 42 -10.37 -1.87 -4.55
N LYS A 43 -10.23 -0.54 -4.57
CA LYS A 43 -10.52 0.32 -3.40
C LYS A 43 -11.95 0.14 -2.92
N THR A 44 -12.91 0.20 -3.82
CA THR A 44 -14.33 0.05 -3.50
C THR A 44 -14.61 -1.30 -2.86
N LEU A 45 -14.14 -2.39 -3.46
CA LEU A 45 -14.29 -3.74 -2.93
C LEU A 45 -13.65 -3.87 -1.53
N LEU A 46 -12.44 -3.38 -1.36
CA LEU A 46 -11.70 -3.48 -0.10
C LEU A 46 -12.36 -2.69 1.03
N LEU A 47 -12.89 -1.51 0.73
CA LEU A 47 -13.64 -0.74 1.71
C LEU A 47 -14.94 -1.45 2.13
N ASP A 48 -15.59 -2.17 1.22
CA ASP A 48 -16.78 -2.96 1.55
C ASP A 48 -16.42 -4.21 2.36
N GLU A 49 -15.32 -4.88 2.04
CA GLU A 49 -14.76 -5.99 2.83
C GLU A 49 -14.49 -5.55 4.27
N ILE A 50 -13.78 -4.43 4.47
CA ILE A 50 -13.49 -3.86 5.79
C ILE A 50 -14.79 -3.54 6.55
N ARG A 51 -15.78 -2.91 5.92
CA ARG A 51 -17.06 -2.58 6.55
C ARG A 51 -17.80 -3.84 7.02
N GLN A 52 -17.80 -4.90 6.21
CA GLN A 52 -18.43 -6.17 6.56
C GLN A 52 -17.74 -6.85 7.74
N VAL A 53 -16.40 -6.83 7.78
CA VAL A 53 -15.63 -7.39 8.89
C VAL A 53 -15.92 -6.62 10.19
N LEU A 54 -15.91 -5.29 10.14
CA LEU A 54 -16.23 -4.45 11.30
C LEU A 54 -17.66 -4.64 11.79
N ALA A 55 -18.63 -4.80 10.88
CA ALA A 55 -20.02 -5.04 11.23
C ALA A 55 -20.21 -6.41 11.92
N ARG A 56 -19.51 -7.44 11.46
CA ARG A 56 -19.53 -8.77 12.11
C ARG A 56 -18.89 -8.72 13.49
N SER A 57 -17.72 -8.13 13.61
CA SER A 57 -17.00 -8.01 14.89
C SER A 57 -17.82 -7.24 15.94
N SER A 58 -18.53 -6.18 15.54
CA SER A 58 -19.39 -5.44 16.48
C SER A 58 -20.59 -6.25 16.95
N ASN A 59 -21.20 -7.07 16.08
CA ASN A 59 -22.33 -7.94 16.44
C ASN A 59 -21.89 -9.08 17.35
N GLU A 60 -20.71 -9.68 17.10
CA GLU A 60 -20.15 -10.72 17.96
C GLU A 60 -19.82 -10.19 19.35
N HIS A 61 -19.23 -9.00 19.43
CA HIS A 61 -18.94 -8.36 20.71
C HIS A 61 -20.23 -8.06 21.53
N GLN A 62 -21.29 -7.70 20.85
CA GLN A 62 -22.59 -7.45 21.49
C GLN A 62 -23.24 -8.77 21.96
N ALA A 63 -23.07 -9.86 21.19
CA ALA A 63 -23.53 -11.20 21.58
C ALA A 63 -22.76 -11.75 22.79
N ASP A 64 -21.47 -11.56 22.87
CA ASP A 64 -20.62 -11.95 24.00
C ASP A 64 -20.98 -11.23 25.29
N LEU A 65 -21.43 -9.97 25.21
CA LEU A 65 -21.88 -9.20 26.37
C LEU A 65 -23.24 -9.68 26.93
N ILE A 66 -24.05 -10.35 26.10
CA ILE A 66 -25.40 -10.82 26.45
C ILE A 66 -25.40 -12.32 26.79
N GLY A 67 -24.50 -13.09 26.16
CA GLY A 67 -24.33 -14.53 26.34
C GLY A 67 -23.40 -14.85 27.51
N GLY A 68 -23.92 -15.48 28.55
CA GLY A 68 -23.13 -15.91 29.70
C GLY A 68 -22.00 -16.89 29.34
N ALA A 69 -21.02 -16.99 30.26
CA ALA A 69 -19.76 -17.71 30.17
C ALA A 69 -19.83 -19.04 29.40
N GLY A 70 -19.26 -19.04 28.19
CA GLY A 70 -18.94 -20.25 27.44
C GLY A 70 -17.84 -21.06 28.11
N ASP A 71 -17.72 -22.34 27.78
CA ASP A 71 -16.65 -23.22 28.20
C ASP A 71 -15.26 -22.65 27.76
N SER A 72 -14.22 -23.01 28.51
CA SER A 72 -12.85 -22.51 28.28
C SER A 72 -12.32 -22.79 26.84
N GLY A 73 -12.83 -23.87 26.19
CA GLY A 73 -12.54 -24.20 24.80
C GLY A 73 -13.13 -23.20 23.83
N ASP A 74 -14.36 -22.75 24.06
CA ASP A 74 -15.04 -21.76 23.23
C ASP A 74 -14.38 -20.38 23.36
N ALA A 75 -13.90 -20.02 24.54
CA ALA A 75 -13.18 -18.78 24.78
C ALA A 75 -11.84 -18.72 24.03
N ALA A 76 -11.10 -19.82 23.95
CA ALA A 76 -9.86 -19.92 23.20
C ALA A 76 -10.09 -19.82 21.68
N ALA A 77 -11.12 -20.49 21.17
CA ALA A 77 -11.50 -20.41 19.76
C ALA A 77 -11.96 -18.97 19.38
N ALA A 78 -12.74 -18.32 20.23
CA ALA A 78 -13.18 -16.94 20.03
C ALA A 78 -11.99 -15.96 20.05
N SER A 79 -10.99 -16.18 20.92
CA SER A 79 -9.76 -15.37 20.93
C SER A 79 -8.98 -15.52 19.63
N LEU A 80 -8.77 -16.75 19.15
CA LEU A 80 -8.07 -17.01 17.89
C LEU A 80 -8.78 -16.34 16.69
N LEU A 81 -10.09 -16.43 16.62
CA LEU A 81 -10.88 -15.78 15.56
C LEU A 81 -10.73 -14.26 15.60
N ARG A 82 -10.69 -13.65 16.78
CA ARG A 82 -10.43 -12.20 16.93
C ARG A 82 -9.04 -11.83 16.42
N ASP A 83 -8.01 -12.59 16.78
CA ASP A 83 -6.64 -12.34 16.35
C ASP A 83 -6.51 -12.41 14.81
N ILE A 84 -7.16 -13.40 14.18
CA ILE A 84 -7.20 -13.54 12.72
C ILE A 84 -7.92 -12.33 12.08
N THR A 85 -9.07 -11.94 12.60
CA THR A 85 -9.86 -10.82 12.10
C THR A 85 -9.08 -9.50 12.19
N GLU A 86 -8.38 -9.28 13.31
CA GLU A 86 -7.54 -8.09 13.49
C GLU A 86 -6.39 -8.06 12.48
N ALA A 87 -5.71 -9.19 12.26
CA ALA A 87 -4.63 -9.30 11.27
C ALA A 87 -5.13 -9.03 9.84
N GLU A 88 -6.34 -9.50 9.50
CA GLU A 88 -6.99 -9.20 8.20
C GLU A 88 -7.25 -7.72 8.03
N ILE A 89 -7.85 -7.06 9.03
CA ILE A 89 -8.11 -5.61 9.00
C ILE A 89 -6.82 -4.83 8.84
N ILE A 90 -5.77 -5.16 9.58
CA ILE A 90 -4.47 -4.48 9.49
C ILE A 90 -3.89 -4.59 8.07
N ARG A 91 -3.96 -5.78 7.47
CA ARG A 91 -3.51 -6.00 6.09
C ARG A 91 -4.32 -5.17 5.10
N ASP A 92 -5.64 -5.18 5.21
CA ASP A 92 -6.55 -4.50 4.30
C ASP A 92 -6.42 -2.97 4.40
N VAL A 93 -6.25 -2.44 5.62
CA VAL A 93 -5.91 -1.02 5.84
C VAL A 93 -4.55 -0.67 5.21
N GLY A 94 -3.58 -1.58 5.26
CA GLY A 94 -2.30 -1.44 4.57
C GLY A 94 -2.48 -1.33 3.05
N GLU A 95 -3.32 -2.18 2.45
CA GLU A 95 -3.63 -2.15 1.03
C GLU A 95 -4.36 -0.84 0.64
N VAL A 96 -5.32 -0.37 1.45
CA VAL A 96 -5.98 0.94 1.23
C VAL A 96 -4.96 2.07 1.19
N ARG A 97 -3.99 2.09 2.09
CA ARG A 97 -2.93 3.12 2.09
C ARG A 97 -2.08 3.07 0.81
N ASP A 98 -1.74 1.87 0.33
CA ASP A 98 -0.98 1.72 -0.92
C ASP A 98 -1.82 2.14 -2.14
N ILE A 99 -3.12 1.90 -2.14
CA ILE A 99 -4.09 2.37 -3.14
C ILE A 99 -4.12 3.91 -3.15
N VAL A 100 -4.34 4.54 -2.02
CA VAL A 100 -4.37 6.02 -1.91
C VAL A 100 -3.05 6.63 -2.40
N ALA A 101 -1.92 6.04 -2.06
CA ALA A 101 -0.62 6.48 -2.56
C ALA A 101 -0.47 6.29 -4.08
N ALA A 102 -1.09 5.28 -4.68
CA ALA A 102 -1.11 5.09 -6.13
C ALA A 102 -2.01 6.11 -6.83
N GLU A 103 -3.18 6.42 -6.26
CA GLU A 103 -4.07 7.49 -6.76
C GLU A 103 -3.38 8.86 -6.76
N GLN A 104 -2.66 9.18 -5.68
CA GLN A 104 -1.89 10.43 -5.60
C GLN A 104 -0.83 10.51 -6.70
N ARG A 105 -0.12 9.41 -7.00
CA ARG A 105 0.87 9.35 -8.09
C ARG A 105 0.22 9.44 -9.47
N LEU A 106 -0.97 8.85 -9.65
CA LEU A 106 -1.77 9.02 -10.87
C LEU A 106 -2.13 10.48 -11.09
N ALA A 107 -2.61 11.17 -10.06
CA ALA A 107 -2.97 12.59 -10.12
C ALA A 107 -1.76 13.50 -10.37
N ALA A 108 -0.58 13.13 -9.84
CA ALA A 108 0.68 13.86 -10.05
C ALA A 108 1.36 13.55 -11.40
N GLY A 109 0.87 12.59 -12.18
CA GLY A 109 1.53 12.13 -13.41
C GLY A 109 2.81 11.32 -13.16
N GLU A 110 3.02 10.82 -11.95
CA GLU A 110 4.21 10.06 -11.52
C GLU A 110 3.95 8.56 -11.44
N TYR A 111 2.77 8.10 -11.87
CA TYR A 111 2.44 6.68 -11.85
C TYR A 111 3.32 5.90 -12.84
N GLY A 112 3.79 4.74 -12.40
CA GLY A 112 4.71 3.92 -13.20
C GLY A 112 6.18 4.27 -13.06
N VAL A 113 6.52 5.28 -12.24
CA VAL A 113 7.91 5.67 -11.93
C VAL A 113 8.29 5.15 -10.54
N CYS A 114 9.48 4.58 -10.43
CA CYS A 114 10.02 4.08 -9.17
C CYS A 114 10.41 5.24 -8.25
N ILE A 115 9.90 5.25 -7.02
CA ILE A 115 10.16 6.32 -6.05
C ILE A 115 11.61 6.38 -5.55
N ASP A 116 12.37 5.29 -5.68
CA ASP A 116 13.75 5.22 -5.16
C ASP A 116 14.80 5.54 -6.22
N CYS A 117 14.59 5.13 -7.49
CA CYS A 117 15.59 5.30 -8.55
C CYS A 117 15.10 6.09 -9.77
N GLY A 118 13.83 6.52 -9.80
CA GLY A 118 13.27 7.26 -10.92
C GLY A 118 13.06 6.47 -12.22
N SER A 119 13.45 5.19 -12.26
CA SER A 119 13.27 4.37 -13.47
C SER A 119 11.81 3.93 -13.61
N ALA A 120 11.38 3.68 -14.85
CA ALA A 120 10.06 3.16 -15.12
C ALA A 120 9.85 1.77 -14.50
N ILE A 121 8.70 1.56 -13.91
CA ILE A 121 8.26 0.25 -13.41
C ILE A 121 7.67 -0.52 -14.58
N ARG A 122 8.15 -1.73 -14.83
CA ARG A 122 7.71 -2.54 -15.96
C ARG A 122 6.21 -2.80 -15.91
N TYR A 123 5.55 -2.74 -17.07
CA TYR A 123 4.11 -3.02 -17.22
C TYR A 123 3.68 -4.32 -16.52
N LYS A 124 4.37 -5.43 -16.76
CA LYS A 124 4.07 -6.74 -16.14
C LYS A 124 4.06 -6.70 -14.61
N ARG A 125 4.88 -5.82 -14.00
CA ARG A 125 4.88 -5.64 -12.55
C ARG A 125 3.67 -4.85 -12.07
N LEU A 126 3.30 -3.80 -12.78
CA LEU A 126 2.09 -3.02 -12.49
C LEU A 126 0.82 -3.81 -12.77
N ASP A 127 0.84 -4.70 -13.74
CA ASP A 127 -0.29 -5.59 -14.02
C ASP A 127 -0.52 -6.58 -12.87
N ALA A 128 0.55 -7.14 -12.30
CA ALA A 128 0.47 -8.00 -11.11
C ALA A 128 0.19 -7.20 -9.82
N TYR A 129 0.78 -5.99 -9.69
CA TYR A 129 0.69 -5.14 -8.50
C TYR A 129 0.43 -3.68 -8.92
N PRO A 130 -0.82 -3.28 -9.15
CA PRO A 130 -1.16 -1.93 -9.62
C PRO A 130 -0.72 -0.82 -8.66
N THR A 131 -0.59 -1.11 -7.37
CA THR A 131 -0.12 -0.16 -6.36
C THR A 131 1.39 -0.11 -6.20
N ALA A 132 2.16 -0.85 -7.03
CA ALA A 132 3.61 -0.90 -6.93
C ALA A 132 4.23 0.49 -7.05
N LYS A 133 5.03 0.85 -6.05
CA LYS A 133 5.75 2.13 -5.97
C LYS A 133 7.25 2.00 -6.29
N ARG A 134 7.74 0.76 -6.44
CA ARG A 134 9.16 0.46 -6.71
C ARG A 134 9.33 -0.51 -7.84
N CYS A 135 10.40 -0.37 -8.61
CA CYS A 135 10.85 -1.41 -9.54
C CYS A 135 11.32 -2.65 -8.75
N LEU A 136 11.47 -3.78 -9.43
CA LEU A 136 11.83 -5.05 -8.78
C LEU A 136 13.17 -4.94 -8.03
N ALA A 137 14.19 -4.37 -8.64
CA ALA A 137 15.51 -4.23 -8.03
C ALA A 137 15.51 -3.38 -6.75
N CYS A 138 14.73 -2.28 -6.73
CA CYS A 138 14.60 -1.44 -5.54
C CYS A 138 13.77 -2.12 -4.44
N GLN A 139 12.76 -2.87 -4.82
CA GLN A 139 11.95 -3.64 -3.88
C GLN A 139 12.79 -4.75 -3.19
N GLU A 140 13.53 -5.54 -3.97
CA GLU A 140 14.42 -6.58 -3.43
C GLU A 140 15.49 -6.00 -2.50
N ARG A 141 16.07 -4.84 -2.86
CA ARG A 141 17.05 -4.15 -2.00
C ARG A 141 16.41 -3.76 -0.66
N ARG A 142 15.20 -3.23 -0.69
CA ARG A 142 14.48 -2.84 0.51
C ARG A 142 14.14 -4.04 1.39
N GLU A 143 13.66 -5.12 0.81
CA GLU A 143 13.34 -6.35 1.52
C GLU A 143 14.57 -6.97 2.20
N LYS A 144 15.72 -6.99 1.52
CA LYS A 144 16.99 -7.43 2.11
C LYS A 144 17.43 -6.58 3.31
N LEU A 145 17.14 -5.27 3.29
CA LEU A 145 17.46 -4.38 4.41
C LEU A 145 16.46 -4.52 5.58
N GLN A 146 15.24 -4.98 5.31
CA GLN A 146 14.20 -5.17 6.31
C GLN A 146 14.11 -6.62 6.83
N ALA A 147 14.77 -7.57 6.17
CA ALA A 147 14.85 -8.94 6.64
C ALA A 147 15.50 -8.96 8.04
N PRO A 148 14.88 -9.60 9.04
CA PRO A 148 15.50 -9.76 10.34
C PRO A 148 16.85 -10.47 10.15
N SER A 149 17.89 -9.93 10.76
CA SER A 149 19.21 -10.55 10.73
C SER A 149 19.09 -11.99 11.25
N PRO A 150 19.60 -13.01 10.54
CA PRO A 150 19.56 -14.38 11.02
C PRO A 150 20.45 -14.60 12.27
N TYR A 151 21.06 -13.56 12.80
CA TYR A 151 21.98 -13.58 13.93
C TYR A 151 21.47 -12.73 15.11
N THR A 152 20.36 -13.13 15.74
CA THR A 152 20.11 -12.78 17.15
C THR A 152 19.65 -14.02 17.89
N GLY A 153 20.55 -15.01 17.91
CA GLY A 153 20.46 -16.20 18.76
C GLY A 153 21.65 -16.25 19.68
N ARG A 154 21.53 -15.61 20.86
CA ARG A 154 22.17 -16.02 22.11
C ARG A 154 21.55 -15.28 23.26
#